data_d1f03fb5437196b9d83222ada18d34e1
#
_entry.id   d1f03fb5437196b9d83222ada18d34e1
#
_cell.length_a   1.000
_cell.length_b   1.000
_cell.length_c   1.000
_cell.angle_alpha   90.00
_cell.angle_beta   90.00
_cell.angle_gamma   90.00
#
_symmetry.space_group_name_H-M   'P 1'
#
loop_
_entity.id
_entity.type
_entity.pdbx_description
1 polymer ?
#
loop_
_entity_poly.entity_id
_entity_poly.type
_entity_poly.pdbx_seq_one_letter_code
_entity_poly.pdbx_strand_id
1 'polypeptide(L)'
;VTMQIQRHECETFVPQPNHGNALYLPDFDACDNVAMRNMKVAVGQFTVTEKPGHNISIISGFASEAARNHARILLLPEGLIARSDDDPHYTADHAQTIDGPFVTALRGISEANNLAVMGTVHLHEDTADLPYNCFLVIDHGRILLEYRKIHLYDAFGERESDSIAPGHEIPPLVDIDGWKFGVMTCYDIRFPELARRHAVAGADALVVSAAWARGEGKVDHWTTLCKARALENTCYLMACSEHSGHDIGHSMVVDP
;
A
#
# COMPACT_ATOMS: atom_id res chain seq x y z
N VAL A 1 -5.15 7.73 -11.71
CA VAL A 1 -4.86 9.10 -11.24
C VAL A 1 -3.39 9.20 -10.92
N THR A 2 -2.72 10.21 -11.45
CA THR A 2 -1.30 10.48 -11.15
C THR A 2 -1.25 11.68 -10.21
N MET A 3 -0.57 11.56 -9.08
CA MET A 3 -0.42 12.62 -8.07
C MET A 3 1.05 12.85 -7.75
N GLN A 4 1.34 14.02 -7.22
CA GLN A 4 2.67 14.41 -6.76
C GLN A 4 2.64 14.53 -5.24
N ILE A 5 3.57 13.86 -4.57
CA ILE A 5 3.82 14.02 -3.14
C ILE A 5 5.06 14.87 -2.94
N GLN A 6 5.04 15.73 -1.94
CA GLN A 6 6.14 16.65 -1.63
C GLN A 6 6.60 16.42 -0.20
N ARG A 7 7.90 16.40 0.00
CA ARG A 7 8.50 16.30 1.32
C ARG A 7 9.25 17.57 1.66
N HIS A 8 8.98 18.11 2.84
CA HIS A 8 9.80 19.13 3.47
C HIS A 8 10.74 18.45 4.48
N GLU A 9 12.03 18.49 4.25
CA GLU A 9 13.01 18.02 5.24
C GLU A 9 13.17 19.10 6.32
N CYS A 10 12.56 18.88 7.49
CA CYS A 10 12.93 19.60 8.70
C CYS A 10 13.99 18.79 9.44
N GLU A 11 15.11 19.42 9.79
CA GLU A 11 16.07 18.80 10.71
C GLU A 11 15.37 18.50 12.05
N THR A 12 15.48 17.28 12.50
CA THR A 12 14.95 16.87 13.82
C THR A 12 15.74 17.58 14.92
N PHE A 13 15.09 18.55 15.56
CA PHE A 13 15.60 19.16 16.77
C PHE A 13 15.58 18.14 17.92
N VAL A 14 16.73 17.71 18.39
CA VAL A 14 16.88 16.95 19.65
C VAL A 14 17.08 17.96 20.77
N PRO A 15 16.11 18.13 21.70
CA PRO A 15 16.29 19.03 22.84
C PRO A 15 17.46 18.54 23.68
N GLN A 16 18.47 19.38 23.88
CA GLN A 16 19.50 19.15 24.88
C GLN A 16 18.89 19.46 26.27
N PRO A 17 19.13 18.64 27.28
CA PRO A 17 18.64 18.91 28.66
C PRO A 17 19.42 20.08 29.24
N ASN A 18 18.84 21.27 29.24
CA ASN A 18 19.38 22.41 29.97
C ASN A 18 18.47 22.79 31.15
N HIS A 19 19.08 22.93 32.29
CA HIS A 19 18.49 23.36 33.55
C HIS A 19 18.01 24.81 33.46
N GLY A 20 16.71 25.05 33.56
CA GLY A 20 16.12 26.37 33.71
C GLY A 20 14.81 26.53 32.91
N ASN A 21 13.73 26.94 33.61
CA ASN A 21 12.42 27.21 33.07
C ASN A 21 12.40 28.40 32.09
N ALA A 22 12.65 28.13 30.79
CA ALA A 22 12.24 29.01 29.70
C ALA A 22 11.93 28.12 28.51
N LEU A 23 10.67 28.10 28.06
CA LEU A 23 10.28 27.60 26.77
C LEU A 23 10.81 28.58 25.72
N TYR A 24 11.98 28.31 25.16
CA TYR A 24 12.44 28.92 23.93
C TYR A 24 11.80 28.19 22.76
N LEU A 25 10.86 28.83 22.08
CA LEU A 25 10.49 28.43 20.74
C LEU A 25 11.65 28.82 19.83
N PRO A 26 12.23 27.91 19.04
CA PRO A 26 13.24 28.28 18.07
C PRO A 26 12.63 29.26 17.04
N ASP A 27 13.41 30.26 16.64
CA ASP A 27 13.03 31.15 15.55
C ASP A 27 12.68 30.32 14.32
N PHE A 28 11.49 30.53 13.77
CA PHE A 28 10.97 29.81 12.59
C PHE A 28 11.70 30.17 11.29
N ASP A 29 12.73 31.00 11.32
CA ASP A 29 13.47 31.47 10.12
C ASP A 29 14.52 30.47 9.59
N ALA A 30 14.68 29.28 10.20
CA ALA A 30 15.67 28.27 9.79
C ALA A 30 15.19 27.31 8.70
N CYS A 31 13.99 27.50 8.12
CA CYS A 31 13.43 26.60 7.10
C CYS A 31 13.77 26.98 5.65
N ASP A 32 14.63 27.98 5.41
CA ASP A 32 14.85 28.54 4.06
C ASP A 32 15.71 27.71 3.10
N ASN A 33 16.16 26.49 3.49
CA ASN A 33 16.98 25.63 2.62
C ASN A 33 16.55 24.16 2.60
N VAL A 34 15.26 23.88 2.74
CA VAL A 34 14.75 22.50 2.59
C VAL A 34 14.63 22.17 1.12
N ALA A 35 15.46 21.27 0.63
CA ALA A 35 15.31 20.75 -0.71
C ALA A 35 13.96 20.02 -0.81
N MET A 36 13.01 20.62 -1.53
CA MET A 36 11.72 19.97 -1.79
C MET A 36 11.96 18.75 -2.66
N ARG A 37 11.73 17.56 -2.11
CA ARG A 37 11.70 16.33 -2.89
C ARG A 37 10.29 16.11 -3.40
N ASN A 38 10.17 15.83 -4.68
CA ASN A 38 8.90 15.56 -5.34
C ASN A 38 8.93 14.15 -5.92
N MET A 39 7.88 13.37 -5.67
CA MET A 39 7.68 12.10 -6.32
C MET A 39 6.28 12.04 -6.93
N LYS A 40 6.20 11.61 -8.18
CA LYS A 40 4.92 11.38 -8.85
C LYS A 40 4.51 9.93 -8.68
N VAL A 41 3.28 9.72 -8.20
CA VAL A 41 2.70 8.39 -7.98
C VAL A 41 1.47 8.20 -8.84
N ALA A 42 1.23 6.99 -9.29
CA ALA A 42 0.03 6.57 -10.00
C ALA A 42 -0.77 5.59 -9.14
N VAL A 43 -2.10 5.72 -9.16
CA VAL A 43 -3.01 4.80 -8.49
C VAL A 43 -3.89 4.15 -9.56
N GLY A 44 -3.74 2.83 -9.72
CA GLY A 44 -4.40 2.03 -10.77
C GLY A 44 -5.62 1.29 -10.23
N GLN A 45 -6.75 1.98 -10.05
CA GLN A 45 -8.00 1.35 -9.62
C GLN A 45 -8.68 0.63 -10.76
N PHE A 46 -9.00 -0.66 -10.59
CA PHE A 46 -9.73 -1.46 -11.56
C PHE A 46 -10.46 -2.63 -10.88
N THR A 47 -11.32 -3.31 -11.63
CA THR A 47 -11.95 -4.56 -11.21
C THR A 47 -11.01 -5.73 -11.47
N VAL A 48 -10.56 -6.41 -10.42
CA VAL A 48 -9.80 -7.65 -10.55
C VAL A 48 -10.75 -8.76 -10.99
N THR A 49 -10.42 -9.41 -12.09
CA THR A 49 -11.26 -10.46 -12.68
C THR A 49 -10.75 -11.86 -12.32
N GLU A 50 -11.54 -12.87 -12.65
CA GLU A 50 -11.16 -14.29 -12.51
C GLU A 50 -10.00 -14.72 -13.44
N LYS A 51 -9.58 -13.86 -14.36
CA LYS A 51 -8.61 -14.20 -15.42
C LYS A 51 -7.26 -13.50 -15.16
N PRO A 52 -6.24 -14.19 -14.62
CA PRO A 52 -4.93 -13.59 -14.32
C PRO A 52 -4.29 -12.88 -15.52
N GLY A 53 -4.38 -13.46 -16.72
CA GLY A 53 -3.81 -12.85 -17.92
C GLY A 53 -4.50 -11.55 -18.34
N HIS A 54 -5.81 -11.42 -18.07
CA HIS A 54 -6.54 -10.17 -18.30
C HIS A 54 -6.11 -9.09 -17.29
N ASN A 55 -5.98 -9.46 -16.03
CA ASN A 55 -5.52 -8.56 -14.97
C ASN A 55 -4.10 -8.04 -15.27
N ILE A 56 -3.18 -8.90 -15.71
CA ILE A 56 -1.84 -8.49 -16.18
C ILE A 56 -1.91 -7.51 -17.34
N SER A 57 -2.81 -7.73 -18.29
CA SER A 57 -2.98 -6.81 -19.44
C SER A 57 -3.42 -5.41 -18.99
N ILE A 58 -4.36 -5.32 -18.04
CA ILE A 58 -4.81 -4.04 -17.44
C ILE A 58 -3.66 -3.37 -16.71
N ILE A 59 -2.94 -4.11 -15.86
CA ILE A 59 -1.79 -3.61 -15.08
C ILE A 59 -0.69 -3.09 -16.01
N SER A 60 -0.40 -3.81 -17.10
CA SER A 60 0.57 -3.37 -18.13
C SER A 60 0.15 -2.06 -18.80
N GLY A 61 -1.15 -1.89 -19.06
CA GLY A 61 -1.71 -0.63 -19.57
C GLY A 61 -1.49 0.54 -18.60
N PHE A 62 -1.81 0.34 -17.32
CA PHE A 62 -1.57 1.35 -16.27
C PHE A 62 -0.08 1.68 -16.09
N ALA A 63 0.78 0.67 -16.12
CA ALA A 63 2.23 0.87 -16.01
C ALA A 63 2.76 1.73 -17.17
N SER A 64 2.34 1.42 -18.39
CA SER A 64 2.72 2.19 -19.58
C SER A 64 2.21 3.63 -19.53
N GLU A 65 0.99 3.86 -19.02
CA GLU A 65 0.43 5.19 -18.84
C GLU A 65 1.17 5.96 -17.71
N ALA A 66 1.42 5.30 -16.57
CA ALA A 66 2.16 5.86 -15.45
C ALA A 66 3.57 6.30 -15.88
N ALA A 67 4.29 5.44 -16.63
CA ALA A 67 5.61 5.75 -17.16
C ALA A 67 5.60 6.96 -18.12
N ARG A 68 4.63 7.04 -19.06
CA ARG A 68 4.45 8.21 -19.95
C ARG A 68 4.20 9.50 -19.17
N ASN A 69 3.57 9.41 -18.00
CA ASN A 69 3.31 10.54 -17.11
C ASN A 69 4.43 10.76 -16.08
N HIS A 70 5.56 10.08 -16.22
CA HIS A 70 6.71 10.19 -15.32
C HIS A 70 6.39 9.86 -13.85
N ALA A 71 5.45 8.94 -13.59
CA ALA A 71 5.25 8.39 -12.27
C ALA A 71 6.41 7.44 -11.93
N ARG A 72 6.77 7.39 -10.65
CA ARG A 72 7.81 6.50 -10.13
C ARG A 72 7.23 5.26 -9.45
N ILE A 73 5.98 5.37 -8.99
CA ILE A 73 5.24 4.32 -8.32
C ILE A 73 3.91 4.09 -9.02
N LEU A 74 3.52 2.82 -9.17
CA LEU A 74 2.18 2.38 -9.51
C LEU A 74 1.62 1.56 -8.34
N LEU A 75 0.64 2.11 -7.64
CA LEU A 75 -0.10 1.41 -6.59
C LEU A 75 -1.36 0.77 -7.17
N LEU A 76 -1.56 -0.51 -6.87
CA LEU A 76 -2.63 -1.37 -7.35
C LEU A 76 -3.52 -1.87 -6.19
N PRO A 77 -4.74 -2.37 -6.47
CA PRO A 77 -5.65 -2.88 -5.46
C PRO A 77 -5.24 -4.26 -4.91
N GLU A 78 -6.10 -4.84 -4.06
CA GLU A 78 -5.90 -6.12 -3.40
C GLU A 78 -6.31 -7.29 -4.29
N GLY A 79 -5.59 -8.43 -4.15
CA GLY A 79 -5.96 -9.71 -4.74
C GLY A 79 -5.73 -9.82 -6.24
N LEU A 80 -4.65 -9.22 -6.75
CA LEU A 80 -4.38 -8.99 -8.19
C LEU A 80 -4.42 -10.23 -9.08
N ILE A 81 -4.14 -11.44 -8.57
CA ILE A 81 -4.05 -12.65 -9.40
C ILE A 81 -5.40 -12.98 -10.01
N ALA A 82 -6.40 -13.20 -9.15
CA ALA A 82 -7.76 -13.52 -9.58
C ALA A 82 -8.74 -13.30 -8.43
N ARG A 83 -9.94 -12.80 -8.73
CA ARG A 83 -11.06 -12.65 -7.78
C ARG A 83 -12.36 -13.04 -8.46
N SER A 84 -13.29 -13.59 -7.67
CA SER A 84 -14.67 -13.85 -8.07
C SER A 84 -15.63 -13.22 -7.07
N ASP A 85 -16.67 -12.59 -7.56
CA ASP A 85 -17.74 -12.04 -6.74
C ASP A 85 -18.69 -13.16 -6.23
N ASP A 86 -18.68 -14.31 -6.89
CA ASP A 86 -19.59 -15.43 -6.61
C ASP A 86 -18.95 -16.52 -5.73
N ASP A 87 -17.62 -16.53 -5.59
CA ASP A 87 -16.87 -17.55 -4.85
C ASP A 87 -15.85 -16.91 -3.89
N PRO A 88 -16.11 -16.92 -2.56
CA PRO A 88 -15.22 -16.32 -1.56
C PRO A 88 -13.87 -17.05 -1.43
N HIS A 89 -13.77 -18.31 -1.89
CA HIS A 89 -12.52 -19.07 -1.85
C HIS A 89 -11.69 -18.92 -3.13
N TYR A 90 -12.25 -18.33 -4.19
CA TYR A 90 -11.63 -18.24 -5.52
C TYR A 90 -10.20 -17.69 -5.48
N THR A 91 -9.98 -16.66 -4.70
CA THR A 91 -8.68 -15.99 -4.58
C THR A 91 -7.63 -16.92 -3.94
N ALA A 92 -8.00 -17.68 -2.93
CA ALA A 92 -7.15 -18.66 -2.26
C ALA A 92 -6.82 -19.85 -3.17
N ASP A 93 -7.82 -20.35 -3.90
CA ASP A 93 -7.69 -21.50 -4.81
C ASP A 93 -6.81 -21.17 -6.03
N HIS A 94 -6.67 -19.87 -6.36
CA HIS A 94 -5.83 -19.38 -7.46
C HIS A 94 -4.51 -18.77 -6.99
N ALA A 95 -4.14 -18.95 -5.72
CA ALA A 95 -2.85 -18.52 -5.21
C ALA A 95 -1.69 -19.17 -6.00
N GLN A 96 -0.62 -18.42 -6.17
CA GLN A 96 0.58 -18.88 -6.88
C GLN A 96 1.79 -18.84 -5.95
N THR A 97 2.90 -19.39 -6.36
CA THR A 97 4.19 -19.20 -5.66
C THR A 97 4.77 -17.82 -5.98
N ILE A 98 5.73 -17.38 -5.16
CA ILE A 98 6.43 -16.10 -5.39
C ILE A 98 7.16 -16.03 -6.75
N ASP A 99 7.58 -17.17 -7.27
CA ASP A 99 8.20 -17.30 -8.60
C ASP A 99 7.18 -17.69 -9.68
N GLY A 100 5.89 -17.65 -9.36
CA GLY A 100 4.82 -17.99 -10.27
C GLY A 100 4.68 -17.02 -11.45
N PRO A 101 3.88 -17.39 -12.46
CA PRO A 101 3.77 -16.62 -13.70
C PRO A 101 3.25 -15.21 -13.49
N PHE A 102 2.35 -14.97 -12.53
CA PHE A 102 1.80 -13.65 -12.28
C PHE A 102 2.84 -12.69 -11.69
N VAL A 103 3.57 -13.11 -10.64
CA VAL A 103 4.62 -12.31 -10.03
C VAL A 103 5.77 -12.09 -11.02
N THR A 104 6.12 -13.10 -11.82
CA THR A 104 7.10 -12.96 -12.91
C THR A 104 6.68 -11.88 -13.92
N ALA A 105 5.40 -11.84 -14.30
CA ALA A 105 4.87 -10.81 -15.17
C ALA A 105 4.92 -9.40 -14.52
N LEU A 106 4.57 -9.27 -13.23
CA LEU A 106 4.68 -8.00 -12.50
C LEU A 106 6.14 -7.50 -12.45
N ARG A 107 7.11 -8.41 -12.23
CA ARG A 107 8.54 -8.07 -12.28
C ARG A 107 8.95 -7.53 -13.65
N GLY A 108 8.52 -8.19 -14.72
CA GLY A 108 8.77 -7.71 -16.09
C GLY A 108 8.13 -6.35 -16.39
N ILE A 109 6.91 -6.11 -15.89
CA ILE A 109 6.22 -4.80 -16.01
C ILE A 109 6.99 -3.71 -15.28
N SER A 110 7.43 -3.98 -14.03
CA SER A 110 8.23 -3.04 -13.23
C SER A 110 9.53 -2.66 -13.95
N GLU A 111 10.27 -3.65 -14.44
CA GLU A 111 11.54 -3.44 -15.15
C GLU A 111 11.35 -2.66 -16.45
N ALA A 112 10.42 -3.10 -17.31
CA ALA A 112 10.18 -2.50 -18.62
C ALA A 112 9.73 -1.03 -18.57
N ASN A 113 9.04 -0.63 -17.49
CA ASN A 113 8.49 0.72 -17.34
C ASN A 113 9.29 1.59 -16.35
N ASN A 114 10.35 1.07 -15.74
CA ASN A 114 11.14 1.76 -14.71
C ASN A 114 10.27 2.30 -13.56
N LEU A 115 9.35 1.47 -13.08
CA LEU A 115 8.37 1.78 -12.04
C LEU A 115 8.50 0.84 -10.86
N ALA A 116 8.32 1.37 -9.65
CA ALA A 116 7.98 0.54 -8.51
C ALA A 116 6.48 0.15 -8.60
N VAL A 117 6.20 -1.14 -8.67
CA VAL A 117 4.84 -1.70 -8.67
C VAL A 117 4.52 -2.20 -7.27
N MET A 118 3.41 -1.73 -6.70
CA MET A 118 2.93 -2.06 -5.36
C MET A 118 1.50 -2.60 -5.42
N GLY A 119 1.20 -3.66 -4.70
CA GLY A 119 -0.13 -4.25 -4.63
C GLY A 119 -0.12 -5.62 -3.98
N THR A 120 -1.27 -6.25 -3.76
CA THR A 120 -1.30 -7.56 -3.11
C THR A 120 -1.60 -8.69 -4.07
N VAL A 121 -0.99 -9.82 -3.79
CA VAL A 121 -1.22 -11.11 -4.44
C VAL A 121 -1.42 -12.19 -3.38
N HIS A 122 -2.13 -13.27 -3.72
CA HIS A 122 -2.21 -14.42 -2.85
C HIS A 122 -1.12 -15.42 -3.22
N LEU A 123 -0.25 -15.69 -2.24
CA LEU A 123 0.89 -16.60 -2.41
C LEU A 123 0.76 -17.81 -1.52
N HIS A 124 1.08 -18.95 -2.08
CA HIS A 124 1.14 -20.18 -1.34
C HIS A 124 2.58 -20.69 -1.25
N GLU A 125 2.90 -21.36 -0.14
CA GLU A 125 4.18 -22.01 0.12
C GLU A 125 3.95 -23.52 0.33
N ASP A 126 4.88 -24.33 -0.11
CA ASP A 126 4.79 -25.82 0.02
C ASP A 126 4.68 -26.29 1.49
N THR A 127 5.06 -25.43 2.44
CA THR A 127 5.08 -25.72 3.88
C THR A 127 3.85 -25.21 4.62
N ALA A 128 2.92 -24.53 3.94
CA ALA A 128 1.74 -23.94 4.55
C ALA A 128 0.44 -24.58 4.02
N ASP A 129 -0.52 -24.83 4.91
CA ASP A 129 -1.81 -25.39 4.54
C ASP A 129 -2.70 -24.39 3.79
N LEU A 130 -2.57 -23.11 4.09
CA LEU A 130 -3.33 -22.02 3.49
C LEU A 130 -2.39 -20.99 2.86
N PRO A 131 -2.80 -20.32 1.77
CA PRO A 131 -2.03 -19.22 1.18
C PRO A 131 -2.05 -17.98 2.07
N TYR A 132 -1.14 -17.07 1.80
CA TYR A 132 -1.04 -15.76 2.43
C TYR A 132 -1.50 -14.66 1.48
N ASN A 133 -2.15 -13.63 2.02
CA ASN A 133 -2.37 -12.37 1.33
C ASN A 133 -1.11 -11.50 1.47
N CYS A 134 -0.33 -11.40 0.40
CA CYS A 134 1.00 -10.79 0.41
C CYS A 134 1.01 -9.45 -0.31
N PHE A 135 1.40 -8.37 0.39
CA PHE A 135 1.71 -7.10 -0.24
C PHE A 135 3.13 -7.17 -0.82
N LEU A 136 3.25 -6.97 -2.12
CA LEU A 136 4.53 -6.93 -2.82
C LEU A 136 4.92 -5.50 -3.17
N VAL A 137 6.19 -5.17 -2.97
CA VAL A 137 6.84 -4.02 -3.57
C VAL A 137 7.90 -4.52 -4.53
N ILE A 138 7.72 -4.26 -5.81
CA ILE A 138 8.60 -4.70 -6.88
C ILE A 138 9.19 -3.47 -7.56
N ASP A 139 10.50 -3.33 -7.56
CA ASP A 139 11.20 -2.22 -8.20
C ASP A 139 12.33 -2.71 -9.10
N HIS A 140 12.41 -2.18 -10.32
CA HIS A 140 13.37 -2.63 -11.34
C HIS A 140 13.40 -4.17 -11.50
N GLY A 141 12.21 -4.80 -11.50
CA GLY A 141 12.05 -6.25 -11.59
C GLY A 141 12.49 -7.04 -10.35
N ARG A 142 12.88 -6.38 -9.25
CA ARG A 142 13.29 -6.99 -8.00
C ARG A 142 12.22 -6.84 -6.93
N ILE A 143 11.93 -7.89 -6.20
CA ILE A 143 11.07 -7.83 -5.03
C ILE A 143 11.87 -7.20 -3.90
N LEU A 144 11.44 -6.01 -3.44
CA LEU A 144 12.03 -5.29 -2.32
C LEU A 144 11.35 -5.65 -1.01
N LEU A 145 10.07 -6.00 -1.06
CA LEU A 145 9.27 -6.38 0.11
C LEU A 145 8.23 -7.41 -0.28
N GLU A 146 8.09 -8.42 0.58
CA GLU A 146 6.94 -9.30 0.72
C GLU A 146 6.42 -9.11 2.15
N TYR A 147 5.17 -8.62 2.28
CA TYR A 147 4.49 -8.48 3.56
C TYR A 147 3.24 -9.34 3.59
N ARG A 148 3.13 -10.25 4.53
CA ARG A 148 1.94 -11.07 4.77
C ARG A 148 0.97 -10.33 5.67
N LYS A 149 -0.25 -10.13 5.20
CA LYS A 149 -1.32 -9.43 5.94
C LYS A 149 -1.49 -10.00 7.34
N ILE A 150 -1.37 -9.12 8.35
CA ILE A 150 -1.47 -9.51 9.76
C ILE A 150 -2.94 -9.59 10.20
N HIS A 151 -3.74 -8.58 9.85
CA HIS A 151 -5.12 -8.49 10.31
C HIS A 151 -6.06 -8.96 9.21
N LEU A 152 -6.48 -10.22 9.30
CA LEU A 152 -7.45 -10.81 8.38
C LEU A 152 -8.85 -10.24 8.63
N TYR A 153 -9.66 -10.19 7.56
CA TYR A 153 -11.01 -9.64 7.61
C TYR A 153 -12.00 -10.66 8.15
N ASP A 154 -12.02 -10.83 9.49
CA ASP A 154 -12.94 -11.67 10.23
C ASP A 154 -14.00 -10.78 10.90
N ALA A 155 -14.85 -10.15 10.09
CA ALA A 155 -15.86 -9.20 10.58
C ALA A 155 -17.03 -9.07 9.61
N PHE A 156 -18.16 -8.63 10.13
CA PHE A 156 -19.39 -8.39 9.35
C PHE A 156 -19.94 -9.62 8.61
N GLY A 157 -19.67 -10.81 9.13
CA GLY A 157 -20.11 -12.07 8.54
C GLY A 157 -19.09 -12.73 7.61
N GLU A 158 -18.01 -12.06 7.28
CA GLU A 158 -16.89 -12.59 6.52
C GLU A 158 -15.85 -13.24 7.45
N ARG A 159 -15.14 -14.23 6.94
CA ARG A 159 -14.06 -14.94 7.63
C ARG A 159 -12.92 -15.26 6.68
N GLU A 160 -12.06 -14.26 6.45
CA GLU A 160 -10.88 -14.44 5.60
C GLU A 160 -9.96 -15.54 6.15
N SER A 161 -9.92 -15.72 7.47
CA SER A 161 -9.12 -16.77 8.13
C SER A 161 -9.54 -18.20 7.80
N ASP A 162 -10.72 -18.43 7.20
CA ASP A 162 -11.13 -19.76 6.76
C ASP A 162 -10.34 -20.23 5.51
N SER A 163 -9.75 -19.30 4.74
CA SER A 163 -9.04 -19.59 3.49
C SER A 163 -7.64 -18.96 3.38
N ILE A 164 -7.27 -18.05 4.27
CA ILE A 164 -6.02 -17.31 4.25
C ILE A 164 -5.29 -17.41 5.59
N ALA A 165 -4.01 -17.71 5.57
CA ALA A 165 -3.17 -17.70 6.77
C ALA A 165 -2.75 -16.28 7.16
N PRO A 166 -2.76 -15.90 8.47
CA PRO A 166 -2.29 -14.61 8.93
C PRO A 166 -0.77 -14.50 8.88
N GLY A 167 -0.26 -13.32 8.56
CA GLY A 167 1.13 -12.93 8.83
C GLY A 167 1.35 -12.61 10.31
N HIS A 168 2.62 -12.57 10.73
CA HIS A 168 3.00 -12.34 12.13
C HIS A 168 4.06 -11.25 12.28
N GLU A 169 4.62 -10.76 11.18
CA GLU A 169 5.72 -9.81 11.20
C GLU A 169 5.30 -8.44 10.70
N ILE A 170 5.67 -7.40 11.44
CA ILE A 170 5.51 -6.02 11.00
C ILE A 170 6.52 -5.77 9.89
N PRO A 171 6.10 -5.35 8.70
CA PRO A 171 7.01 -5.14 7.59
C PRO A 171 7.96 -3.96 7.84
N PRO A 172 9.23 -4.06 7.41
CA PRO A 172 10.12 -2.91 7.39
C PRO A 172 9.64 -1.84 6.42
N LEU A 173 10.13 -0.62 6.57
CA LEU A 173 9.93 0.43 5.57
C LEU A 173 10.68 0.08 4.29
N VAL A 174 10.09 0.42 3.15
CA VAL A 174 10.75 0.33 1.84
C VAL A 174 11.24 1.71 1.43
N ASP A 175 12.51 1.80 1.04
CA ASP A 175 13.08 3.03 0.48
C ASP A 175 13.03 2.98 -1.05
N ILE A 176 12.41 4.00 -1.65
CA ILE A 176 12.41 4.23 -3.10
C ILE A 176 12.83 5.67 -3.33
N ASP A 177 14.03 5.84 -3.90
CA ASP A 177 14.62 7.15 -4.21
C ASP A 177 14.67 8.10 -3.00
N GLY A 178 14.91 7.55 -1.80
CA GLY A 178 14.99 8.28 -0.53
C GLY A 178 13.66 8.59 0.14
N TRP A 179 12.52 8.14 -0.43
CA TRP A 179 11.21 8.14 0.22
C TRP A 179 10.97 6.80 0.93
N LYS A 180 10.53 6.86 2.17
CA LYS A 180 10.27 5.69 3.01
C LYS A 180 8.78 5.39 3.07
N PHE A 181 8.41 4.20 2.61
CA PHE A 181 7.03 3.74 2.54
C PHE A 181 6.73 2.66 3.56
N GLY A 182 5.67 2.84 4.36
CA GLY A 182 5.10 1.81 5.22
C GLY A 182 3.87 1.20 4.57
N VAL A 183 3.81 -0.13 4.44
CA VAL A 183 2.73 -0.82 3.72
C VAL A 183 1.69 -1.42 4.68
N MET A 184 0.44 -1.44 4.25
CA MET A 184 -0.70 -2.03 4.93
C MET A 184 -1.63 -2.66 3.89
N THR A 185 -2.37 -3.71 4.29
CA THR A 185 -3.35 -4.35 3.42
C THR A 185 -4.75 -4.22 3.98
N CYS A 186 -5.64 -3.51 3.25
CA CYS A 186 -7.08 -3.48 3.45
C CYS A 186 -7.48 -3.31 4.94
N TYR A 187 -7.87 -4.40 5.60
CA TYR A 187 -8.35 -4.39 6.99
C TYR A 187 -7.31 -3.90 8.00
N ASP A 188 -6.01 -3.99 7.69
CA ASP A 188 -4.93 -3.43 8.52
C ASP A 188 -5.15 -1.95 8.84
N ILE A 189 -5.81 -1.20 7.95
CA ILE A 189 -6.05 0.23 8.17
C ILE A 189 -6.91 0.52 9.41
N ARG A 190 -7.67 -0.48 9.91
CA ARG A 190 -8.45 -0.34 11.13
C ARG A 190 -7.61 -0.35 12.40
N PHE A 191 -6.38 -0.82 12.31
CA PHE A 191 -5.45 -0.98 13.41
C PHE A 191 -4.41 0.16 13.39
N PRO A 192 -4.62 1.23 14.19
CA PRO A 192 -3.74 2.39 14.19
C PRO A 192 -2.30 2.06 14.61
N GLU A 193 -2.12 0.96 15.32
CA GLU A 193 -0.83 0.50 15.83
C GLU A 193 0.15 0.23 14.70
N LEU A 194 -0.29 -0.40 13.60
CA LEU A 194 0.57 -0.70 12.45
C LEU A 194 1.02 0.59 11.75
N ALA A 195 0.07 1.51 11.49
CA ALA A 195 0.37 2.81 10.91
C ALA A 195 1.34 3.61 11.78
N ARG A 196 1.10 3.62 13.11
CA ARG A 196 1.98 4.31 14.09
C ARG A 196 3.38 3.71 14.12
N ARG A 197 3.52 2.39 14.02
CA ARG A 197 4.82 1.72 13.96
C ARG A 197 5.61 2.17 12.74
N HIS A 198 4.98 2.26 11.57
CA HIS A 198 5.61 2.79 10.37
C HIS A 198 6.04 4.26 10.52
N ALA A 199 5.16 5.10 11.06
CA ALA A 199 5.46 6.51 11.27
C ALA A 199 6.64 6.71 12.23
N VAL A 200 6.65 6.00 13.38
CA VAL A 200 7.77 6.04 14.34
C VAL A 200 9.08 5.52 13.75
N ALA A 201 9.00 4.56 12.81
CA ALA A 201 10.17 4.10 12.07
C ALA A 201 10.67 5.10 11.02
N GLY A 202 9.93 6.21 10.80
CA GLY A 202 10.31 7.29 9.89
C GLY A 202 9.71 7.17 8.50
N ALA A 203 8.50 6.60 8.36
CA ALA A 203 7.78 6.59 7.09
C ALA A 203 7.43 8.02 6.64
N ASP A 204 7.66 8.32 5.38
CA ASP A 204 7.19 9.54 4.72
C ASP A 204 5.76 9.37 4.20
N ALA A 205 5.41 8.15 3.80
CA ALA A 205 4.10 7.80 3.30
C ALA A 205 3.66 6.40 3.76
N LEU A 206 2.37 6.28 4.03
CA LEU A 206 1.69 5.01 4.26
C LEU A 206 1.02 4.57 2.96
N VAL A 207 1.06 3.28 2.64
CA VAL A 207 0.52 2.72 1.40
C VAL A 207 -0.47 1.62 1.74
N VAL A 208 -1.68 1.71 1.16
CA VAL A 208 -2.75 0.74 1.39
C VAL A 208 -3.24 0.18 0.06
N SER A 209 -3.15 -1.14 -0.09
CA SER A 209 -3.79 -1.91 -1.17
C SER A 209 -5.02 -2.59 -0.59
N ALA A 210 -6.18 -2.46 -1.23
CA ALA A 210 -7.45 -2.93 -0.67
C ALA A 210 -8.44 -3.46 -1.72
N ALA A 211 -9.33 -4.31 -1.24
CA ALA A 211 -10.63 -4.63 -1.83
C ALA A 211 -11.69 -4.37 -0.74
N TRP A 212 -12.06 -3.09 -0.60
CA TRP A 212 -12.92 -2.66 0.50
C TRP A 212 -14.38 -2.91 0.18
N ALA A 213 -14.98 -3.87 0.89
CA ALA A 213 -16.33 -4.32 0.63
C ALA A 213 -17.37 -3.20 0.71
N ARG A 214 -18.36 -3.25 -0.19
CA ARG A 214 -19.54 -2.37 -0.17
C ARG A 214 -20.43 -2.65 1.05
N GLY A 215 -21.25 -1.69 1.40
CA GLY A 215 -22.22 -1.78 2.47
C GLY A 215 -22.54 -0.41 3.06
N GLU A 216 -23.50 -0.38 3.96
CA GLU A 216 -23.89 0.85 4.68
C GLU A 216 -22.69 1.40 5.48
N GLY A 217 -22.40 2.70 5.32
CA GLY A 217 -21.30 3.37 5.99
C GLY A 217 -19.88 3.00 5.53
N LYS A 218 -19.71 2.05 4.61
CA LYS A 218 -18.37 1.53 4.24
C LYS A 218 -17.49 2.58 3.55
N VAL A 219 -18.05 3.46 2.73
CA VAL A 219 -17.32 4.57 2.11
C VAL A 219 -16.86 5.57 3.16
N ASP A 220 -17.73 5.89 4.14
CA ASP A 220 -17.39 6.81 5.24
C ASP A 220 -16.30 6.20 6.13
N HIS A 221 -16.42 4.92 6.49
CA HIS A 221 -15.37 4.20 7.24
C HIS A 221 -14.02 4.26 6.53
N TRP A 222 -13.99 3.96 5.23
CA TRP A 222 -12.76 3.98 4.42
C TRP A 222 -12.13 5.37 4.39
N THR A 223 -12.92 6.38 4.04
CA THR A 223 -12.47 7.76 3.94
C THR A 223 -11.95 8.29 5.29
N THR A 224 -12.70 8.02 6.36
CA THR A 224 -12.34 8.43 7.73
C THR A 224 -11.03 7.77 8.17
N LEU A 225 -10.88 6.46 7.95
CA LEU A 225 -9.67 5.74 8.33
C LEU A 225 -8.45 6.21 7.53
N CYS A 226 -8.57 6.38 6.21
CA CYS A 226 -7.47 6.92 5.39
C CYS A 226 -7.01 8.29 5.89
N LYS A 227 -7.96 9.21 6.12
CA LYS A 227 -7.64 10.54 6.66
C LYS A 227 -7.04 10.48 8.06
N ALA A 228 -7.60 9.66 8.96
CA ALA A 228 -7.07 9.52 10.30
C ALA A 228 -5.62 9.04 10.30
N ARG A 229 -5.29 8.01 9.49
CA ARG A 229 -3.92 7.48 9.41
C ARG A 229 -2.92 8.50 8.88
N ALA A 230 -3.31 9.35 7.92
CA ALA A 230 -2.46 10.44 7.45
C ALA A 230 -2.25 11.51 8.54
N LEU A 231 -3.33 12.07 9.07
CA LEU A 231 -3.32 13.19 10.01
C LEU A 231 -2.64 12.84 11.35
N GLU A 232 -3.00 11.71 11.98
CA GLU A 232 -2.46 11.33 13.30
C GLU A 232 -0.99 10.94 13.26
N ASN A 233 -0.46 10.60 12.08
CA ASN A 233 0.92 10.18 11.87
C ASN A 233 1.77 11.23 11.15
N THR A 234 1.16 12.32 10.67
CA THR A 234 1.83 13.37 9.88
C THR A 234 2.60 12.77 8.69
N CYS A 235 1.96 11.83 7.99
CA CYS A 235 2.50 11.13 6.82
C CYS A 235 1.51 11.24 5.67
N TYR A 236 1.99 11.25 4.43
CA TYR A 236 1.11 10.98 3.30
C TYR A 236 0.47 9.61 3.43
N LEU A 237 -0.74 9.46 2.91
CA LEU A 237 -1.32 8.13 2.73
C LEU A 237 -1.80 7.97 1.29
N MET A 238 -1.37 6.88 0.65
CA MET A 238 -1.81 6.46 -0.67
C MET A 238 -2.63 5.18 -0.53
N ALA A 239 -3.87 5.20 -1.00
CA ALA A 239 -4.77 4.06 -0.91
C ALA A 239 -5.35 3.72 -2.27
N CYS A 240 -5.21 2.47 -2.69
CA CYS A 240 -5.84 1.91 -3.87
C CYS A 240 -6.81 0.82 -3.47
N SER A 241 -8.09 0.99 -3.78
CA SER A 241 -9.11 -0.03 -3.54
C SER A 241 -9.72 -0.50 -4.85
N GLU A 242 -9.96 -1.80 -4.95
CA GLU A 242 -10.69 -2.38 -6.06
C GLU A 242 -12.06 -1.74 -6.21
N HIS A 243 -12.53 -1.63 -7.45
CA HIS A 243 -13.89 -1.19 -7.79
C HIS A 243 -14.62 -2.29 -8.55
N SER A 244 -15.65 -2.86 -7.92
CA SER A 244 -16.48 -3.91 -8.50
C SER A 244 -17.94 -3.78 -8.07
N GLY A 245 -18.76 -4.80 -8.33
CA GLY A 245 -20.09 -4.93 -7.76
C GLY A 245 -20.05 -5.03 -6.23
N HIS A 246 -18.99 -5.62 -5.67
CA HIS A 246 -18.82 -5.93 -4.25
C HIS A 246 -17.86 -4.98 -3.53
N ASP A 247 -17.00 -4.24 -4.22
CA ASP A 247 -16.01 -3.34 -3.64
C ASP A 247 -16.26 -1.88 -4.02
N ILE A 248 -15.93 -0.97 -3.09
CA ILE A 248 -16.32 0.45 -3.22
C ILE A 248 -15.49 1.24 -4.22
N GLY A 249 -14.24 0.84 -4.52
CA GLY A 249 -13.27 1.75 -5.13
C GLY A 249 -12.81 2.83 -4.15
N HIS A 250 -13.06 4.10 -4.48
CA HIS A 250 -12.68 5.26 -3.67
C HIS A 250 -11.18 5.31 -3.33
N SER A 251 -10.33 5.00 -4.31
CA SER A 251 -8.88 5.20 -4.20
C SER A 251 -8.57 6.68 -3.98
N MET A 252 -7.59 6.97 -3.11
CA MET A 252 -7.26 8.34 -2.74
C MET A 252 -5.80 8.51 -2.35
N VAL A 253 -5.33 9.75 -2.40
CA VAL A 253 -4.12 10.18 -1.70
C VAL A 253 -4.53 11.27 -0.72
N VAL A 254 -4.03 11.17 0.50
CA VAL A 254 -4.30 12.09 1.60
C VAL A 254 -2.97 12.69 2.02
N ASP A 255 -2.91 14.00 2.13
CA ASP A 255 -1.79 14.75 2.70
C ASP A 255 -1.81 14.70 4.24
N PRO A 256 -0.67 14.89 4.89
CA PRO A 256 -0.54 14.88 6.33
C PRO A 256 -1.34 15.97 7.05
#